data_28e46f313af0997b903183bff51deaea
#
_entry.id   28e46f313af0997b903183bff51deaea
#
_cell.length_a   1.000
_cell.length_b   1.000
_cell.length_c   1.000
_cell.angle_alpha   90.00
_cell.angle_beta   90.00
_cell.angle_gamma   90.00
#
_symmetry.space_group_name_H-M   'P 1'
#
loop_
_entity.id
_entity.type
_entity.pdbx_description
1 polymer ?
#
loop_
_entity_poly.entity_id
_entity_poly.type
_entity_poly.pdbx_seq_one_letter_code
_entity_poly.pdbx_strand_id
1 'polypeptide(L)'
;VLGVASATELTADMAGRLQRPVWVNAMREAGLPESEVTALAERIESHYVEWQEATFPGLLGNVVAGRIANRFDLGGSNMVTDAACASSLSALSIALHELRSGDSDTVLTGGVDALNDILMYMCFSKTPALSPTGDCRPFSNEADGTMLGEGIGMLALRRLEDAERDGNTIHAVIRGLGGGSDGKGTAIYAPVPEGQARALRRAYEQAGYGPEAVDLVEGHGTGTKAGDKAELDGLHLVFGEVESEAPWCALGSIKSQIG
;
A
#
# COMPACT_ATOMS: atom_id res chain seq x y z
N VAL A 1 -12.63 -2.47 6.17
CA VAL A 1 -11.40 -1.71 6.41
C VAL A 1 -10.48 -1.88 5.21
N LEU A 2 -9.96 -0.79 4.67
CA LEU A 2 -9.15 -0.83 3.45
C LEU A 2 -7.80 -0.13 3.64
N GLY A 3 -6.75 -0.70 3.07
CA GLY A 3 -5.48 -0.04 2.83
C GLY A 3 -5.57 0.81 1.56
N VAL A 4 -5.46 2.12 1.68
CA VAL A 4 -5.59 3.06 0.56
C VAL A 4 -4.61 4.20 0.76
N ALA A 5 -3.78 4.49 -0.23
CA ALA A 5 -3.03 5.72 -0.30
C ALA A 5 -3.93 6.90 -0.72
N SER A 6 -3.49 8.12 -0.49
CA SER A 6 -4.26 9.33 -0.84
C SER A 6 -4.56 9.42 -2.34
N ALA A 7 -5.69 10.08 -2.70
CA ALA A 7 -6.05 10.39 -4.08
C ALA A 7 -5.14 11.49 -4.64
N THR A 8 -3.95 11.10 -5.12
CA THR A 8 -2.87 12.04 -5.50
C THR A 8 -3.19 12.82 -6.77
N GLU A 9 -3.84 12.22 -7.77
CA GLU A 9 -4.23 12.87 -9.01
C GLU A 9 -5.18 14.05 -8.75
N LEU A 10 -6.28 13.81 -8.04
CA LEU A 10 -7.24 14.85 -7.71
C LEU A 10 -6.59 15.93 -6.82
N THR A 11 -5.68 15.53 -5.92
CA THR A 11 -4.92 16.48 -5.09
C THR A 11 -4.00 17.34 -5.94
N ALA A 12 -3.35 16.78 -6.96
CA ALA A 12 -2.47 17.53 -7.87
C ALA A 12 -3.28 18.55 -8.69
N ASP A 13 -4.42 18.17 -9.23
CA ASP A 13 -5.34 19.08 -9.95
C ASP A 13 -5.84 20.21 -9.06
N MET A 14 -6.17 19.90 -7.80
CA MET A 14 -6.57 20.92 -6.83
C MET A 14 -5.40 21.84 -6.45
N ALA A 15 -4.19 21.30 -6.26
CA ALA A 15 -3.01 22.09 -5.99
C ALA A 15 -2.70 23.06 -7.14
N GLY A 16 -2.95 22.65 -8.39
CA GLY A 16 -2.88 23.53 -9.56
C GLY A 16 -3.75 24.76 -9.39
N ARG A 17 -5.02 24.61 -9.04
CA ARG A 17 -5.95 25.75 -8.81
C ARG A 17 -5.47 26.69 -7.69
N LEU A 18 -4.88 26.14 -6.62
CA LEU A 18 -4.34 26.92 -5.50
C LEU A 18 -3.12 27.77 -5.91
N GLN A 19 -2.48 27.46 -7.04
CA GLN A 19 -1.37 28.23 -7.60
C GLN A 19 -1.82 29.49 -8.38
N ARG A 20 -3.13 29.74 -8.53
CA ARG A 20 -3.64 30.93 -9.24
C ARG A 20 -2.97 32.24 -8.82
N PRO A 21 -2.79 32.55 -7.52
CA PRO A 21 -2.10 33.77 -7.10
C PRO A 21 -0.63 33.82 -7.59
N VAL A 22 0.04 32.70 -7.69
CA VAL A 22 1.44 32.62 -8.17
C VAL A 22 1.49 32.96 -9.66
N TRP A 23 0.60 32.41 -10.49
CA TRP A 23 0.54 32.72 -11.93
C TRP A 23 0.18 34.17 -12.17
N VAL A 24 -0.85 34.68 -11.47
CA VAL A 24 -1.29 36.07 -11.59
C VAL A 24 -0.18 37.02 -11.22
N ASN A 25 0.55 36.78 -10.13
CA ASN A 25 1.68 37.62 -9.74
C ASN A 25 2.81 37.59 -10.77
N ALA A 26 3.17 36.39 -11.26
CA ALA A 26 4.20 36.24 -12.26
C ALA A 26 3.86 36.98 -13.58
N MET A 27 2.57 36.92 -14.01
CA MET A 27 2.12 37.66 -15.18
C MET A 27 2.18 39.18 -14.98
N ARG A 28 1.81 39.68 -13.80
CA ARG A 28 1.94 41.10 -13.44
C ARG A 28 3.38 41.56 -13.39
N GLU A 29 4.25 40.77 -12.80
CA GLU A 29 5.69 41.03 -12.75
C GLU A 29 6.33 41.06 -14.15
N ALA A 30 5.78 40.27 -15.07
CA ALA A 30 6.18 40.28 -16.47
C ALA A 30 5.64 41.50 -17.25
N GLY A 31 4.83 42.35 -16.61
CA GLY A 31 4.30 43.61 -17.17
C GLY A 31 3.06 43.40 -18.07
N LEU A 32 2.34 42.29 -17.94
CA LEU A 32 1.10 42.09 -18.70
C LEU A 32 -0.01 43.03 -18.21
N PRO A 33 -0.85 43.56 -19.10
CA PRO A 33 -2.05 44.32 -18.73
C PRO A 33 -3.03 43.46 -17.91
N GLU A 34 -3.74 44.05 -16.98
CA GLU A 34 -4.64 43.31 -16.08
C GLU A 34 -5.75 42.52 -16.82
N SER A 35 -6.19 43.04 -17.98
CA SER A 35 -7.15 42.32 -18.85
C SER A 35 -6.58 41.03 -19.42
N GLU A 36 -5.29 41.04 -19.78
CA GLU A 36 -4.61 39.84 -20.26
C GLU A 36 -4.29 38.85 -19.14
N VAL A 37 -3.91 39.35 -17.96
CA VAL A 37 -3.70 38.55 -16.76
C VAL A 37 -4.97 37.78 -16.40
N THR A 38 -6.12 38.47 -16.39
CA THR A 38 -7.41 37.83 -16.10
C THR A 38 -7.75 36.76 -17.13
N ALA A 39 -7.67 37.10 -18.42
CA ALA A 39 -8.01 36.17 -19.50
C ALA A 39 -7.09 34.93 -19.52
N LEU A 40 -5.81 35.10 -19.26
CA LEU A 40 -4.87 33.99 -19.19
C LEU A 40 -5.11 33.11 -17.95
N ALA A 41 -5.37 33.72 -16.78
CA ALA A 41 -5.71 32.97 -15.58
C ALA A 41 -6.97 32.11 -15.74
N GLU A 42 -8.04 32.67 -16.31
CA GLU A 42 -9.29 31.96 -16.62
C GLU A 42 -9.04 30.82 -17.64
N ARG A 43 -8.20 31.08 -18.66
CA ARG A 43 -7.85 30.05 -19.63
C ARG A 43 -7.06 28.92 -19.02
N ILE A 44 -6.11 29.19 -18.11
CA ILE A 44 -5.38 28.17 -17.38
C ILE A 44 -6.37 27.34 -16.53
N GLU A 45 -7.25 28.02 -15.77
CA GLU A 45 -8.23 27.35 -14.92
C GLU A 45 -9.19 26.43 -15.70
N SER A 46 -9.52 26.78 -16.95
CA SER A 46 -10.39 25.96 -17.81
C SER A 46 -9.80 24.63 -18.24
N HIS A 47 -8.50 24.43 -18.07
CA HIS A 47 -7.82 23.15 -18.34
C HIS A 47 -7.84 22.18 -17.14
N TYR A 48 -8.21 22.66 -15.94
CA TYR A 48 -8.35 21.79 -14.77
C TYR A 48 -9.76 21.20 -14.70
N VAL A 49 -9.83 20.03 -14.04
CA VAL A 49 -11.12 19.39 -13.74
C VAL A 49 -12.05 20.38 -13.06
N GLU A 50 -13.30 20.44 -13.51
CA GLU A 50 -14.30 21.33 -12.94
C GLU A 50 -14.53 21.00 -11.46
N TRP A 51 -14.55 22.05 -10.62
CA TRP A 51 -14.91 21.90 -9.22
C TRP A 51 -16.40 21.68 -9.08
N GLN A 52 -16.79 20.55 -8.54
CA GLN A 52 -18.17 20.14 -8.36
C GLN A 52 -18.38 19.48 -6.99
N GLU A 53 -19.63 19.26 -6.63
CA GLU A 53 -19.99 18.69 -5.31
C GLU A 53 -19.24 17.40 -5.00
N ALA A 54 -19.06 16.52 -5.99
CA ALA A 54 -18.35 15.24 -5.83
C ALA A 54 -16.82 15.39 -5.63
N THR A 55 -16.23 16.55 -5.88
CA THR A 55 -14.78 16.76 -5.81
C THR A 55 -14.27 16.63 -4.38
N PHE A 56 -14.94 17.27 -3.41
CA PHE A 56 -14.49 17.19 -2.01
C PHE A 56 -14.55 15.76 -1.43
N PRO A 57 -15.66 15.02 -1.57
CA PRO A 57 -15.66 13.60 -1.18
C PRO A 57 -14.60 12.76 -1.88
N GLY A 58 -14.24 13.08 -3.13
CA GLY A 58 -13.19 12.40 -3.88
C GLY A 58 -11.78 12.58 -3.28
N LEU A 59 -11.54 13.68 -2.54
CA LEU A 59 -10.27 13.91 -1.84
C LEU A 59 -10.14 13.12 -0.53
N LEU A 60 -11.25 12.63 0.01
CA LEU A 60 -11.28 11.99 1.32
C LEU A 60 -11.09 10.48 1.19
N GLY A 61 -9.95 9.97 1.64
CA GLY A 61 -9.63 8.53 1.58
C GLY A 61 -10.69 7.64 2.25
N ASN A 62 -11.27 8.06 3.38
CA ASN A 62 -12.32 7.31 4.08
C ASN A 62 -13.59 7.11 3.24
N VAL A 63 -13.85 7.97 2.25
CA VAL A 63 -15.01 7.84 1.37
C VAL A 63 -14.95 6.58 0.51
N VAL A 64 -13.77 6.05 0.24
CA VAL A 64 -13.61 4.76 -0.47
C VAL A 64 -14.32 3.64 0.30
N ALA A 65 -14.00 3.46 1.58
CA ALA A 65 -14.67 2.48 2.45
C ALA A 65 -16.15 2.83 2.68
N GLY A 66 -16.46 4.12 2.86
CA GLY A 66 -17.83 4.61 3.05
C GLY A 66 -18.74 4.33 1.86
N ARG A 67 -18.26 4.46 0.62
CA ARG A 67 -19.02 4.13 -0.59
C ARG A 67 -19.36 2.65 -0.68
N ILE A 68 -18.42 1.77 -0.29
CA ILE A 68 -18.65 0.31 -0.23
C ILE A 68 -19.70 0.00 0.83
N ALA A 69 -19.54 0.54 2.05
CA ALA A 69 -20.49 0.35 3.14
C ALA A 69 -21.90 0.82 2.75
N ASN A 70 -22.01 2.01 2.15
CA ASN A 70 -23.30 2.55 1.67
C ASN A 70 -23.91 1.70 0.55
N ARG A 71 -23.09 1.23 -0.41
CA ARG A 71 -23.58 0.45 -1.56
C ARG A 71 -24.14 -0.91 -1.16
N PHE A 72 -23.55 -1.54 -0.13
CA PHE A 72 -23.91 -2.89 0.31
C PHE A 72 -24.67 -2.91 1.65
N ASP A 73 -25.09 -1.76 2.15
CA ASP A 73 -25.83 -1.62 3.41
C ASP A 73 -25.07 -2.28 4.60
N LEU A 74 -23.78 -2.00 4.71
CA LEU A 74 -22.94 -2.56 5.76
C LEU A 74 -22.98 -1.67 7.00
N GLY A 75 -23.35 -2.23 8.15
CA GLY A 75 -23.56 -1.51 9.40
C GLY A 75 -22.34 -1.44 10.32
N GLY A 76 -21.24 -2.11 9.99
CA GLY A 76 -20.01 -2.09 10.80
C GLY A 76 -19.16 -0.84 10.58
N SER A 77 -18.03 -0.76 11.27
CA SER A 77 -17.06 0.32 11.09
C SER A 77 -16.58 0.38 9.64
N ASN A 78 -16.50 1.58 9.07
CA ASN A 78 -15.88 1.77 7.78
C ASN A 78 -14.75 2.80 7.87
N MET A 79 -13.55 2.41 7.45
CA MET A 79 -12.36 3.24 7.54
C MET A 79 -11.31 2.82 6.52
N VAL A 80 -10.36 3.70 6.29
CA VAL A 80 -9.13 3.39 5.55
C VAL A 80 -7.93 3.57 6.46
N THR A 81 -6.84 2.87 6.14
CA THR A 81 -5.55 3.04 6.81
C THR A 81 -4.46 3.23 5.77
N ASP A 82 -3.47 4.03 6.11
CA ASP A 82 -2.28 4.25 5.32
C ASP A 82 -1.04 3.89 6.16
N ALA A 83 -0.30 2.92 5.69
CA ALA A 83 1.00 2.49 6.19
C ALA A 83 1.95 2.24 5.00
N ALA A 84 1.81 3.06 3.95
CA ALA A 84 2.51 2.89 2.68
C ALA A 84 2.37 1.45 2.14
N CYS A 85 3.48 0.78 1.79
CA CYS A 85 3.46 -0.59 1.25
C CYS A 85 2.81 -1.63 2.20
N ALA A 86 2.69 -1.35 3.50
CA ALA A 86 2.06 -2.22 4.48
C ALA A 86 0.57 -1.93 4.70
N SER A 87 -0.06 -1.03 3.94
CA SER A 87 -1.43 -0.58 4.17
C SER A 87 -2.46 -1.71 4.14
N SER A 88 -2.38 -2.62 3.17
CA SER A 88 -3.31 -3.75 3.05
C SER A 88 -3.19 -4.73 4.22
N LEU A 89 -1.98 -5.02 4.69
CA LEU A 89 -1.75 -5.87 5.86
C LEU A 89 -2.12 -5.17 7.16
N SER A 90 -1.99 -3.84 7.24
CA SER A 90 -2.48 -3.04 8.37
C SER A 90 -4.01 -3.03 8.42
N ALA A 91 -4.68 -2.92 7.27
CA ALA A 91 -6.13 -3.08 7.16
C ALA A 91 -6.59 -4.47 7.61
N LEU A 92 -5.85 -5.52 7.21
CA LEU A 92 -6.08 -6.89 7.65
C LEU A 92 -5.95 -7.02 9.18
N SER A 93 -4.95 -6.38 9.79
CA SER A 93 -4.76 -6.37 11.25
C SER A 93 -5.98 -5.79 11.98
N ILE A 94 -6.49 -4.67 11.50
CA ILE A 94 -7.70 -4.04 12.07
C ILE A 94 -8.92 -4.95 11.89
N ALA A 95 -9.10 -5.53 10.70
CA ALA A 95 -10.19 -6.46 10.42
C ALA A 95 -10.19 -7.69 11.33
N LEU A 96 -9.02 -8.29 11.57
CA LEU A 96 -8.86 -9.41 12.50
C LEU A 96 -9.17 -9.01 13.94
N HIS A 97 -8.85 -7.77 14.31
CA HIS A 97 -9.18 -7.26 15.65
C HIS A 97 -10.70 -7.13 15.84
N GLU A 98 -11.42 -6.54 14.88
CA GLU A 98 -12.88 -6.43 14.92
C GLU A 98 -13.60 -7.80 15.01
N LEU A 99 -13.09 -8.80 14.27
CA LEU A 99 -13.62 -10.16 14.34
C LEU A 99 -13.36 -10.81 15.71
N ARG A 100 -12.17 -10.61 16.30
CA ARG A 100 -11.79 -11.19 17.60
C ARG A 100 -12.50 -10.52 18.77
N SER A 101 -12.73 -9.21 18.69
CA SER A 101 -13.51 -8.48 19.72
C SER A 101 -15.00 -8.79 19.65
N GLY A 102 -15.49 -9.33 18.55
CA GLY A 102 -16.92 -9.60 18.35
C GLY A 102 -17.71 -8.37 17.87
N ASP A 103 -17.03 -7.28 17.51
CA ASP A 103 -17.69 -6.07 17.00
C ASP A 103 -18.30 -6.30 15.61
N SER A 104 -17.77 -7.28 14.87
CA SER A 104 -18.27 -7.69 13.57
C SER A 104 -18.21 -9.22 13.42
N ASP A 105 -19.16 -9.80 12.67
CA ASP A 105 -19.18 -11.22 12.32
C ASP A 105 -18.55 -11.51 10.96
N THR A 106 -18.53 -10.50 10.09
CA THR A 106 -17.89 -10.55 8.78
C THR A 106 -17.26 -9.21 8.49
N VAL A 107 -16.01 -9.20 8.02
CA VAL A 107 -15.30 -7.97 7.67
C VAL A 107 -14.78 -8.06 6.25
N LEU A 108 -15.11 -7.03 5.44
CA LEU A 108 -14.47 -6.82 4.15
C LEU A 108 -13.19 -6.02 4.35
N THR A 109 -12.08 -6.52 3.87
CA THR A 109 -10.77 -5.88 3.99
C THR A 109 -9.92 -6.11 2.74
N GLY A 110 -8.87 -5.35 2.58
CA GLY A 110 -7.97 -5.47 1.44
C GLY A 110 -7.18 -4.21 1.20
N GLY A 111 -6.65 -4.11 0.00
CA GLY A 111 -5.91 -2.94 -0.46
C GLY A 111 -6.32 -2.55 -1.88
N VAL A 112 -6.15 -1.28 -2.17
CA VAL A 112 -6.35 -0.73 -3.49
C VAL A 112 -5.20 0.23 -3.81
N ASP A 113 -4.61 0.04 -4.96
CA ASP A 113 -3.71 0.97 -5.62
C ASP A 113 -4.07 1.01 -7.10
N ALA A 114 -4.52 2.16 -7.58
CA ALA A 114 -5.03 2.34 -8.94
C ALA A 114 -4.63 3.72 -9.49
N LEU A 115 -3.43 4.18 -9.12
CA LEU A 115 -2.94 5.52 -9.44
C LEU A 115 -1.48 5.51 -9.87
N ASN A 116 -1.21 4.92 -11.02
CA ASN A 116 0.07 5.06 -11.71
C ASN A 116 0.11 6.37 -12.52
N ASP A 117 0.10 7.49 -11.81
CA ASP A 117 0.17 8.82 -12.42
C ASP A 117 1.63 9.34 -12.55
N ILE A 118 1.77 10.42 -13.29
CA ILE A 118 3.08 11.04 -13.54
C ILE A 118 3.73 11.53 -12.24
N LEU A 119 2.95 11.95 -11.24
CA LEU A 119 3.47 12.43 -9.95
C LEU A 119 4.18 11.30 -9.21
N MET A 120 3.57 10.10 -9.16
CA MET A 120 4.18 8.93 -8.53
C MET A 120 5.47 8.52 -9.24
N TYR A 121 5.48 8.46 -10.58
CA TYR A 121 6.70 8.19 -11.33
C TYR A 121 7.79 9.23 -11.09
N MET A 122 7.45 10.52 -11.00
CA MET A 122 8.42 11.58 -10.66
C MET A 122 8.99 11.40 -9.25
N CYS A 123 8.16 11.08 -8.26
CA CYS A 123 8.59 10.81 -6.89
C CYS A 123 9.56 9.63 -6.82
N PHE A 124 9.17 8.50 -7.40
CA PHE A 124 10.00 7.28 -7.40
C PHE A 124 11.28 7.42 -8.24
N SER A 125 11.24 8.21 -9.31
CA SER A 125 12.45 8.53 -10.09
C SER A 125 13.47 9.34 -9.28
N LYS A 126 13.01 10.21 -8.39
CA LYS A 126 13.90 11.00 -7.51
C LYS A 126 14.48 10.20 -6.35
N THR A 127 13.81 9.13 -5.94
CA THR A 127 14.27 8.22 -4.88
C THR A 127 15.01 7.00 -5.43
N PRO A 128 15.76 7.03 -6.47
CA PRO A 128 16.34 6.01 -7.37
C PRO A 128 15.79 4.58 -7.09
N ALA A 129 14.48 4.43 -7.09
CA ALA A 129 13.80 3.18 -6.79
C ALA A 129 13.27 2.46 -8.04
N LEU A 130 13.00 3.20 -9.12
CA LEU A 130 12.51 2.61 -10.36
C LEU A 130 13.61 1.87 -11.11
N SER A 131 13.25 0.73 -11.70
CA SER A 131 14.12 0.00 -12.61
C SER A 131 14.36 0.80 -13.89
N PRO A 132 15.62 1.09 -14.26
CA PRO A 132 15.94 1.75 -15.51
C PRO A 132 15.77 0.82 -16.73
N THR A 133 15.71 -0.50 -16.52
CA THR A 133 15.48 -1.48 -17.57
C THR A 133 13.98 -1.81 -17.76
N GLY A 134 13.11 -1.29 -16.89
CA GLY A 134 11.67 -1.48 -17.01
C GLY A 134 11.19 -2.87 -16.57
N ASP A 135 11.92 -3.52 -15.66
CA ASP A 135 11.61 -4.86 -15.18
C ASP A 135 11.85 -4.96 -13.67
N CYS A 136 10.98 -5.63 -12.97
CA CYS A 136 11.13 -5.92 -11.55
C CYS A 136 11.63 -7.35 -11.35
N ARG A 137 12.85 -7.51 -10.82
CA ARG A 137 13.54 -8.80 -10.63
C ARG A 137 13.83 -9.05 -9.16
N PRO A 138 12.79 -9.39 -8.36
CA PRO A 138 12.96 -9.63 -6.92
C PRO A 138 14.00 -10.70 -6.63
N PHE A 139 14.88 -10.41 -5.67
CA PHE A 139 15.93 -11.31 -5.18
C PHE A 139 16.97 -11.77 -6.22
N SER A 140 17.00 -11.12 -7.38
CA SER A 140 17.96 -11.43 -8.45
C SER A 140 19.25 -10.63 -8.29
N ASN A 141 20.37 -11.21 -8.73
CA ASN A 141 21.64 -10.47 -8.87
C ASN A 141 21.53 -9.33 -9.90
N GLU A 142 20.58 -9.42 -10.83
CA GLU A 142 20.29 -8.44 -11.86
C GLU A 142 19.23 -7.41 -11.42
N ALA A 143 18.79 -7.46 -10.16
CA ALA A 143 17.85 -6.50 -9.61
C ALA A 143 18.40 -5.08 -9.69
N ASP A 144 17.64 -4.17 -10.30
CA ASP A 144 18.07 -2.79 -10.57
C ASP A 144 17.02 -1.74 -10.15
N GLY A 145 15.87 -2.19 -9.64
CA GLY A 145 14.77 -1.34 -9.17
C GLY A 145 13.42 -2.03 -9.25
N THR A 146 12.40 -1.29 -8.82
CA THR A 146 11.01 -1.74 -8.86
C THR A 146 10.27 -1.18 -10.08
N MET A 147 9.08 -1.73 -10.33
CA MET A 147 8.08 -1.16 -11.23
C MET A 147 6.84 -0.79 -10.43
N LEU A 148 6.12 0.24 -10.86
CA LEU A 148 4.84 0.60 -10.27
C LEU A 148 3.74 -0.22 -10.95
N GLY A 149 2.96 -0.93 -10.14
CA GLY A 149 1.81 -1.70 -10.59
C GLY A 149 0.50 -1.13 -10.03
N GLU A 150 -0.61 -1.56 -10.60
CA GLU A 150 -1.95 -1.25 -10.10
C GLU A 150 -2.66 -2.53 -9.73
N GLY A 151 -3.50 -2.48 -8.70
CA GLY A 151 -4.26 -3.64 -8.27
C GLY A 151 -5.30 -3.34 -7.21
N ILE A 152 -6.30 -4.20 -7.16
CA ILE A 152 -7.32 -4.21 -6.13
C ILE A 152 -7.43 -5.64 -5.62
N GLY A 153 -7.15 -5.83 -4.33
CA GLY A 153 -7.29 -7.12 -3.65
C GLY A 153 -8.26 -7.00 -2.48
N MET A 154 -9.32 -7.81 -2.48
CA MET A 154 -10.34 -7.79 -1.44
C MET A 154 -10.56 -9.17 -0.86
N LEU A 155 -10.72 -9.23 0.45
CA LEU A 155 -11.00 -10.42 1.23
C LEU A 155 -12.29 -10.24 2.03
N ALA A 156 -13.12 -11.28 2.10
CA ALA A 156 -14.19 -11.41 3.06
C ALA A 156 -13.74 -12.35 4.18
N LEU A 157 -13.66 -11.85 5.39
CA LEU A 157 -13.15 -12.58 6.55
C LEU A 157 -14.25 -12.90 7.53
N ARG A 158 -14.18 -14.11 8.10
CA ARG A 158 -15.02 -14.55 9.21
C ARG A 158 -14.17 -15.33 10.22
N ARG A 159 -14.65 -15.44 11.46
CA ARG A 159 -14.09 -16.43 12.40
C ARG A 159 -14.28 -17.83 11.83
N LEU A 160 -13.27 -18.70 11.99
CA LEU A 160 -13.29 -20.06 11.41
C LEU A 160 -14.52 -20.85 11.86
N GLU A 161 -14.79 -20.84 13.17
CA GLU A 161 -15.94 -21.53 13.77
C GLU A 161 -17.29 -21.05 13.22
N ASP A 162 -17.44 -19.76 12.94
CA ASP A 162 -18.65 -19.22 12.34
C ASP A 162 -18.79 -19.63 10.88
N ALA A 163 -17.68 -19.63 10.13
CA ALA A 163 -17.67 -20.04 8.73
C ALA A 163 -17.99 -21.53 8.56
N GLU A 164 -17.45 -22.38 9.45
CA GLU A 164 -17.74 -23.83 9.48
C GLU A 164 -19.20 -24.08 9.87
N ARG A 165 -19.69 -23.45 10.94
CA ARG A 165 -21.08 -23.58 11.40
C ARG A 165 -22.08 -23.21 10.29
N ASP A 166 -21.80 -22.15 9.55
CA ASP A 166 -22.71 -21.61 8.55
C ASP A 166 -22.49 -22.21 7.14
N GLY A 167 -21.57 -23.17 7.00
CA GLY A 167 -21.29 -23.89 5.78
C GLY A 167 -20.68 -23.02 4.68
N ASN A 168 -19.91 -21.99 5.05
CA ASN A 168 -19.26 -21.11 4.07
C ASN A 168 -18.09 -21.81 3.38
N THR A 169 -17.82 -21.43 2.14
CA THR A 169 -16.60 -21.86 1.46
C THR A 169 -15.40 -21.21 2.11
N ILE A 170 -14.46 -22.01 2.61
CA ILE A 170 -13.22 -21.56 3.24
C ILE A 170 -12.08 -21.78 2.25
N HIS A 171 -11.51 -20.71 1.74
CA HIS A 171 -10.40 -20.77 0.80
C HIS A 171 -9.04 -20.89 1.50
N ALA A 172 -8.89 -20.24 2.65
CA ALA A 172 -7.68 -20.27 3.46
C ALA A 172 -8.00 -19.85 4.90
N VAL A 173 -7.08 -20.16 5.82
CA VAL A 173 -7.16 -19.76 7.22
C VAL A 173 -5.94 -18.91 7.57
N ILE A 174 -6.16 -17.68 8.05
CA ILE A 174 -5.10 -16.80 8.56
C ILE A 174 -4.73 -17.30 9.96
N ARG A 175 -3.53 -17.84 10.10
CA ARG A 175 -3.04 -18.41 11.36
C ARG A 175 -2.43 -17.37 12.28
N GLY A 176 -1.68 -16.42 11.71
CA GLY A 176 -1.00 -15.39 12.46
C GLY A 176 -0.74 -14.15 11.64
N LEU A 177 -0.64 -13.02 12.30
CA LEU A 177 -0.28 -11.74 11.71
C LEU A 177 0.67 -11.01 12.65
N GLY A 178 1.82 -10.60 12.13
CA GLY A 178 2.83 -9.85 12.88
C GLY A 178 3.11 -8.50 12.25
N GLY A 179 3.19 -7.47 13.07
CA GLY A 179 3.61 -6.14 12.67
C GLY A 179 4.84 -5.69 13.46
N GLY A 180 5.59 -4.78 12.88
CA GLY A 180 6.76 -4.20 13.51
C GLY A 180 7.08 -2.83 12.94
N SER A 181 7.86 -2.06 13.66
CA SER A 181 8.49 -0.84 13.18
C SER A 181 9.99 -1.05 13.20
N ASP A 182 10.68 -0.50 12.22
CA ASP A 182 12.16 -0.52 12.18
C ASP A 182 12.78 0.29 13.31
N GLY A 183 11.99 1.17 13.94
CA GLY A 183 12.48 2.02 15.02
C GLY A 183 13.45 3.09 14.52
N LYS A 184 14.52 3.34 15.28
CA LYS A 184 15.53 4.31 14.91
C LYS A 184 16.54 3.69 13.94
N GLY A 185 16.42 4.02 12.65
CA GLY A 185 17.36 3.64 11.60
C GLY A 185 18.26 4.78 11.13
N THR A 186 19.02 4.54 10.07
CA THR A 186 19.89 5.54 9.42
C THR A 186 19.11 6.59 8.62
N ALA A 187 17.96 6.21 8.07
CA ALA A 187 17.01 7.07 7.37
C ALA A 187 15.59 6.53 7.57
N ILE A 188 14.59 7.40 7.42
CA ILE A 188 13.18 7.06 7.65
C ILE A 188 12.66 5.94 6.73
N TYR A 189 13.25 5.80 5.56
CA TYR A 189 12.89 4.79 4.55
C TYR A 189 13.94 3.67 4.40
N ALA A 190 14.97 3.63 5.24
CA ALA A 190 15.97 2.57 5.20
C ALA A 190 15.43 1.30 5.88
N PRO A 191 15.32 0.16 5.17
CA PRO A 191 14.81 -1.06 5.78
C PRO A 191 15.80 -1.63 6.80
N VAL A 192 15.26 -2.18 7.90
CA VAL A 192 16.05 -2.77 8.99
C VAL A 192 15.67 -4.24 9.13
N PRO A 193 16.64 -5.18 8.90
CA PRO A 193 16.41 -6.63 8.96
C PRO A 193 15.77 -7.08 10.28
N GLU A 194 16.24 -6.56 11.41
CA GLU A 194 15.74 -6.91 12.75
C GLU A 194 14.28 -6.48 12.95
N GLY A 195 13.84 -5.37 12.31
CA GLY A 195 12.46 -4.93 12.32
C GLY A 195 11.55 -5.93 11.60
N GLN A 196 11.98 -6.39 10.43
CA GLN A 196 11.29 -7.40 9.65
C GLN A 196 11.26 -8.75 10.36
N ALA A 197 12.39 -9.23 10.89
CA ALA A 197 12.46 -10.46 11.68
C ALA A 197 11.53 -10.43 12.90
N ARG A 198 11.41 -9.28 13.55
CA ARG A 198 10.46 -9.09 14.68
C ARG A 198 9.00 -9.26 14.25
N ALA A 199 8.62 -8.74 13.09
CA ALA A 199 7.28 -8.92 12.55
C ALA A 199 7.00 -10.40 12.24
N LEU A 200 7.96 -11.09 11.62
CA LEU A 200 7.87 -12.52 11.33
C LEU A 200 7.71 -13.35 12.61
N ARG A 201 8.58 -13.15 13.61
CA ARG A 201 8.51 -13.88 14.89
C ARG A 201 7.15 -13.70 15.57
N ARG A 202 6.59 -12.48 15.57
CA ARG A 202 5.25 -12.23 16.11
C ARG A 202 4.15 -12.96 15.36
N ALA A 203 4.27 -13.08 14.03
CA ALA A 203 3.31 -13.82 13.23
C ALA A 203 3.38 -15.32 13.55
N TYR A 204 4.57 -15.91 13.66
CA TYR A 204 4.77 -17.31 14.02
C TYR A 204 4.35 -17.64 15.45
N GLU A 205 4.66 -16.76 16.41
CA GLU A 205 4.19 -16.89 17.79
C GLU A 205 2.64 -16.94 17.85
N GLN A 206 1.97 -16.07 17.11
CA GLN A 206 0.52 -16.06 17.03
C GLN A 206 -0.05 -17.29 16.30
N ALA A 207 0.66 -17.78 15.26
CA ALA A 207 0.27 -18.95 14.49
C ALA A 207 0.44 -20.27 15.27
N GLY A 208 1.35 -20.32 16.25
CA GLY A 208 1.62 -21.49 17.06
C GLY A 208 2.50 -22.54 16.37
N TYR A 209 3.26 -22.16 15.35
CA TYR A 209 4.27 -22.98 14.66
C TYR A 209 5.42 -22.10 14.17
N GLY A 210 6.54 -22.71 13.81
CA GLY A 210 7.72 -22.00 13.34
C GLY A 210 7.92 -22.02 11.82
N PRO A 211 9.00 -21.41 11.33
CA PRO A 211 9.31 -21.33 9.91
C PRO A 211 9.53 -22.69 9.24
N GLU A 212 9.86 -23.74 10.00
CA GLU A 212 10.02 -25.13 9.53
C GLU A 212 8.76 -25.71 8.90
N ALA A 213 7.59 -25.16 9.23
CA ALA A 213 6.30 -25.60 8.70
C ALA A 213 5.84 -24.79 7.47
N VAL A 214 6.72 -23.95 6.89
CA VAL A 214 6.39 -23.06 5.78
C VAL A 214 7.01 -23.54 4.49
N ASP A 215 6.20 -23.80 3.48
CA ASP A 215 6.65 -24.28 2.16
C ASP A 215 6.92 -23.14 1.17
N LEU A 216 6.27 -21.96 1.37
CA LEU A 216 6.38 -20.82 0.47
C LEU A 216 6.36 -19.51 1.25
N VAL A 217 7.28 -18.62 0.91
CA VAL A 217 7.27 -17.22 1.32
C VAL A 217 7.04 -16.35 0.10
N GLU A 218 5.97 -15.57 0.15
CA GLU A 218 5.76 -14.45 -0.76
C GLU A 218 6.41 -13.21 -0.15
N GLY A 219 7.55 -12.81 -0.69
CA GLY A 219 8.34 -11.68 -0.19
C GLY A 219 7.81 -10.32 -0.64
N HIS A 220 8.25 -9.28 0.03
CA HIS A 220 8.04 -7.90 -0.44
C HIS A 220 8.74 -7.68 -1.78
N GLY A 221 9.99 -8.15 -1.91
CA GLY A 221 10.69 -8.31 -3.18
C GLY A 221 10.60 -7.12 -4.12
N THR A 222 11.07 -5.96 -3.69
CA THR A 222 10.97 -4.72 -4.49
C THR A 222 11.86 -4.70 -5.73
N GLY A 223 12.80 -5.63 -5.85
CA GLY A 223 13.82 -5.62 -6.89
C GLY A 223 14.87 -4.52 -6.70
N THR A 224 14.86 -3.81 -5.57
CA THR A 224 15.91 -2.87 -5.22
C THR A 224 17.02 -3.57 -4.44
N LYS A 225 18.29 -3.31 -4.77
CA LYS A 225 19.43 -4.00 -4.13
C LYS A 225 19.42 -3.87 -2.60
N ALA A 226 19.12 -2.69 -2.08
CA ALA A 226 19.10 -2.46 -0.64
C ALA A 226 17.86 -3.10 0.03
N GLY A 227 16.69 -3.02 -0.60
CA GLY A 227 15.45 -3.61 -0.10
C GLY A 227 15.52 -5.13 -0.05
N ASP A 228 15.86 -5.75 -1.18
CA ASP A 228 15.96 -7.21 -1.30
C ASP A 228 17.02 -7.78 -0.35
N LYS A 229 18.17 -7.08 -0.22
CA LYS A 229 19.19 -7.51 0.74
C LYS A 229 18.70 -7.47 2.17
N ALA A 230 18.09 -6.38 2.59
CA ALA A 230 17.58 -6.25 3.96
C ALA A 230 16.47 -7.27 4.26
N GLU A 231 15.63 -7.58 3.27
CA GLU A 231 14.60 -8.59 3.41
C GLU A 231 15.18 -10.00 3.53
N LEU A 232 16.16 -10.35 2.70
CA LEU A 232 16.87 -11.62 2.81
C LEU A 232 17.60 -11.75 4.15
N ASP A 233 18.26 -10.69 4.61
CA ASP A 233 18.91 -10.67 5.93
C ASP A 233 17.86 -10.86 7.06
N GLY A 234 16.70 -10.21 6.96
CA GLY A 234 15.58 -10.36 7.91
C GLY A 234 14.98 -11.76 7.90
N LEU A 235 14.78 -12.35 6.72
CA LEU A 235 14.37 -13.75 6.58
C LEU A 235 15.41 -14.70 7.18
N HIS A 236 16.68 -14.47 6.92
CA HIS A 236 17.77 -15.30 7.47
C HIS A 236 17.79 -15.29 9.00
N LEU A 237 17.46 -14.18 9.65
CA LEU A 237 17.37 -14.11 11.12
C LEU A 237 16.28 -15.00 11.72
N VAL A 238 15.35 -15.50 10.91
CA VAL A 238 14.24 -16.36 11.35
C VAL A 238 14.34 -17.76 10.77
N PHE A 239 14.51 -17.87 9.46
CA PHE A 239 14.59 -19.15 8.76
C PHE A 239 15.97 -19.81 8.90
N GLY A 240 17.02 -19.04 9.10
CA GLY A 240 18.38 -19.56 9.29
C GLY A 240 18.58 -20.33 10.61
N GLU A 241 17.61 -20.25 11.53
CA GLU A 241 17.60 -21.05 12.77
C GLU A 241 17.08 -22.47 12.56
N VAL A 242 16.51 -22.78 11.37
CA VAL A 242 15.99 -24.11 11.03
C VAL A 242 17.11 -25.00 10.52
N GLU A 243 17.35 -26.11 11.20
CA GLU A 243 18.26 -27.15 10.74
C GLU A 243 17.59 -28.00 9.66
N SER A 244 18.10 -27.95 8.42
CA SER A 244 17.60 -28.76 7.30
C SER A 244 18.74 -29.20 6.39
N GLU A 245 18.70 -30.45 5.95
CA GLU A 245 19.69 -31.01 5.02
C GLU A 245 19.49 -30.55 3.57
N ALA A 246 18.30 -30.03 3.25
CA ALA A 246 17.94 -29.56 1.91
C ALA A 246 17.04 -28.33 1.99
N PRO A 247 16.98 -27.50 0.93
CA PRO A 247 16.00 -26.42 0.85
C PRO A 247 14.57 -26.98 0.94
N TRP A 248 13.78 -26.42 1.86
CA TRP A 248 12.39 -26.85 2.07
C TRP A 248 11.36 -25.80 1.75
N CYS A 249 11.74 -24.52 1.76
CA CYS A 249 10.83 -23.38 1.56
C CYS A 249 11.22 -22.62 0.32
N ALA A 250 10.23 -22.34 -0.55
CA ALA A 250 10.42 -21.51 -1.72
C ALA A 250 10.26 -20.03 -1.35
N LEU A 251 11.03 -19.16 -2.00
CA LEU A 251 10.89 -17.70 -1.90
C LEU A 251 10.60 -17.10 -3.27
N GLY A 252 9.59 -16.27 -3.35
CA GLY A 252 9.25 -15.51 -4.54
C GLY A 252 8.63 -14.16 -4.23
N SER A 253 8.34 -13.40 -5.28
CA SER A 253 7.52 -12.19 -5.19
C SER A 253 6.76 -11.97 -6.49
N ILE A 254 5.45 -11.79 -6.37
CA ILE A 254 4.55 -11.54 -7.51
C ILE A 254 4.85 -10.17 -8.19
N LYS A 255 5.64 -9.31 -7.54
CA LYS A 255 6.08 -8.05 -8.15
C LYS A 255 6.87 -8.25 -9.45
N SER A 256 7.43 -9.43 -9.67
CA SER A 256 8.00 -9.81 -10.97
C SER A 256 6.96 -9.88 -12.10
N GLN A 257 5.68 -9.91 -11.77
CA GLN A 257 4.57 -10.10 -12.71
C GLN A 257 3.72 -8.84 -12.87
N ILE A 258 3.50 -8.11 -11.78
CA ILE A 258 2.51 -7.03 -11.73
C ILE A 258 3.05 -5.69 -11.20
N GLY A 259 4.32 -5.66 -10.82
CA GLY A 259 4.95 -4.47 -10.25
C GLY A 259 4.69 -4.25 -8.77
#